data_3f4a5e30690dde42d8005a8e9b1459d7
#
_entry.id   3f4a5e30690dde42d8005a8e9b1459d7
#
_cell.length_a   1.000
_cell.length_b   1.000
_cell.length_c   1.000
_cell.angle_alpha   90.00
_cell.angle_beta   90.00
_cell.angle_gamma   90.00
#
_symmetry.space_group_name_H-M   'P 1'
#
loop_
_entity.id
_entity.type
_entity.pdbx_description
1 polymer ?
#
loop_
_entity_poly.entity_id
_entity_poly.type
_entity_poly.pdbx_seq_one_letter_code
_entity_poly.pdbx_strand_id
1 'polypeptide(L)'
;RLFPDESVNKGRRFPSKYDNRHKIDVVATYKLSRKVELTAAWMFASGNYITIKDQVYHGGTGQTNNGYLHGSGIISGGDGYDYASSSRNNYQLAPYHRLDLGLNFYRYKKKGRMGIWNLSLCNAYCHPNPFSVETKYYTDPVTGKREIYLEQSILFLFLPSVSYTYKF
;
A
#
# COMPACT_ATOMS: atom_id res chain seq x y z
N ARG A 1 17.80 4.20 -13.56
CA ARG A 1 18.45 5.50 -13.86
C ARG A 1 19.80 5.51 -13.17
N LEU A 2 20.86 5.66 -13.94
CA LEU A 2 22.22 5.86 -13.41
C LEU A 2 22.32 7.35 -13.02
N PHE A 3 22.52 7.61 -11.74
CA PHE A 3 22.94 8.92 -11.29
C PHE A 3 24.48 8.91 -11.26
N PRO A 4 25.14 9.83 -11.95
CA PRO A 4 26.61 9.88 -11.97
C PRO A 4 27.22 10.26 -10.61
N ASP A 5 26.42 10.80 -9.69
CA ASP A 5 26.87 11.12 -8.35
C ASP A 5 26.81 9.91 -7.43
N GLU A 6 27.90 9.59 -6.79
CA GLU A 6 28.02 8.59 -5.73
C GLU A 6 27.11 8.87 -4.52
N SER A 7 26.46 10.05 -4.49
CA SER A 7 25.58 10.52 -3.41
C SER A 7 24.31 9.69 -3.25
N VAL A 8 23.77 9.12 -4.33
CA VAL A 8 22.54 8.32 -4.27
C VAL A 8 22.86 6.84 -4.37
N ASN A 9 22.59 6.10 -3.31
CA ASN A 9 22.77 4.64 -3.21
C ASN A 9 24.21 4.18 -3.55
N LYS A 10 25.22 5.04 -3.35
CA LYS A 10 26.65 4.80 -3.69
C LYS A 10 26.83 4.35 -5.16
N GLY A 11 26.09 4.94 -6.09
CA GLY A 11 26.11 4.61 -7.51
C GLY A 11 25.47 3.26 -7.88
N ARG A 12 24.94 2.49 -6.93
CA ARG A 12 24.30 1.20 -7.19
C ARG A 12 22.91 1.38 -7.77
N ARG A 13 22.52 0.49 -8.67
CA ARG A 13 21.14 0.46 -9.20
C ARG A 13 20.16 0.09 -8.10
N PHE A 14 19.02 0.74 -8.10
CA PHE A 14 17.91 0.43 -7.19
C PHE A 14 16.58 0.49 -7.95
N PRO A 15 15.56 -0.28 -7.54
CA PRO A 15 14.24 -0.25 -8.17
C PRO A 15 13.58 1.11 -7.98
N SER A 16 12.72 1.50 -8.91
CA SER A 16 11.89 2.70 -8.75
C SER A 16 10.87 2.45 -7.63
N LYS A 17 10.47 3.51 -6.92
CA LYS A 17 9.37 3.44 -5.93
C LYS A 17 8.07 2.85 -6.53
N TYR A 18 7.81 3.11 -7.81
CA TYR A 18 6.62 2.67 -8.54
C TYR A 18 6.94 1.53 -9.52
N ASP A 19 7.97 0.73 -9.24
CA ASP A 19 8.32 -0.44 -10.07
C ASP A 19 7.35 -1.60 -9.79
N ASN A 20 6.13 -1.42 -10.30
CA ASN A 20 5.05 -2.39 -10.25
C ASN A 20 5.00 -3.12 -11.60
N ARG A 21 5.75 -4.22 -11.72
CA ARG A 21 6.00 -4.90 -13.00
C ARG A 21 4.83 -5.71 -13.51
N HIS A 22 4.02 -6.23 -12.62
CA HIS A 22 2.89 -7.08 -12.97
C HIS A 22 1.61 -6.44 -12.47
N LYS A 23 0.72 -6.15 -13.41
CA LYS A 23 -0.62 -5.69 -13.13
C LYS A 23 -1.60 -6.46 -13.99
N ILE A 24 -2.62 -7.04 -13.36
CA ILE A 24 -3.66 -7.83 -14.01
C ILE A 24 -5.00 -7.32 -13.50
N ASP A 25 -5.87 -6.94 -14.42
CA ASP A 25 -7.24 -6.54 -14.14
C ASP A 25 -8.19 -7.45 -14.94
N VAL A 26 -9.10 -8.13 -14.27
CA VAL A 26 -10.10 -9.00 -14.88
C VAL A 26 -11.47 -8.51 -14.47
N VAL A 27 -12.32 -8.20 -15.45
CA VAL A 27 -13.70 -7.78 -15.22
C VAL A 27 -14.65 -8.74 -15.92
N ALA A 28 -15.64 -9.23 -15.18
CA ALA A 28 -16.68 -10.09 -15.68
C ALA A 28 -18.06 -9.49 -15.36
N THR A 29 -18.95 -9.53 -16.34
CA THR A 29 -20.35 -9.14 -16.17
C THR A 29 -21.25 -10.29 -16.66
N TYR A 30 -22.17 -10.72 -15.82
CA TYR A 30 -23.09 -11.79 -16.14
C TYR A 30 -24.55 -11.38 -15.92
N LYS A 31 -25.34 -11.43 -16.97
CA LYS A 31 -26.78 -11.16 -16.90
C LYS A 31 -27.53 -12.41 -16.50
N LEU A 32 -27.88 -12.49 -15.22
CA LEU A 32 -28.67 -13.61 -14.68
C LEU A 32 -30.09 -13.60 -15.21
N SER A 33 -30.67 -12.42 -15.41
CA SER A 33 -31.98 -12.21 -16.01
C SER A 33 -32.11 -10.82 -16.61
N ARG A 34 -33.29 -10.50 -17.21
CA ARG A 34 -33.56 -9.12 -17.68
C ARG A 34 -33.56 -8.08 -16.53
N LYS A 35 -33.65 -8.53 -15.30
CA LYS A 35 -33.75 -7.65 -14.11
C LYS A 35 -32.52 -7.72 -13.20
N VAL A 36 -31.65 -8.69 -13.39
CA VAL A 36 -30.51 -8.94 -12.48
C VAL A 36 -29.25 -9.13 -13.28
N GLU A 37 -28.25 -8.38 -12.91
CA GLU A 37 -26.91 -8.43 -13.49
C GLU A 37 -25.87 -8.51 -12.37
N LEU A 38 -24.96 -9.46 -12.47
CA LEU A 38 -23.82 -9.65 -11.59
C LEU A 38 -22.57 -9.05 -12.26
N THR A 39 -21.76 -8.38 -11.48
CA THR A 39 -20.44 -7.89 -11.89
C THR A 39 -19.39 -8.40 -10.92
N ALA A 40 -18.22 -8.77 -11.44
CA ALA A 40 -17.06 -9.11 -10.65
C ALA A 40 -15.85 -8.45 -11.28
N ALA A 41 -15.03 -7.81 -10.45
CA ALA A 41 -13.77 -7.22 -10.87
C ALA A 41 -12.67 -7.71 -9.94
N TRP A 42 -11.68 -8.38 -10.51
CA TRP A 42 -10.50 -8.81 -9.78
C TRP A 42 -9.30 -8.06 -10.29
N MET A 43 -8.51 -7.54 -9.37
CA MET A 43 -7.27 -6.85 -9.68
C MET A 43 -6.11 -7.44 -8.88
N PHE A 44 -4.96 -7.45 -9.52
CA PHE A 44 -3.69 -7.83 -8.93
C PHE A 44 -2.63 -6.83 -9.36
N ALA A 45 -1.77 -6.46 -8.42
CA ALA A 45 -0.60 -5.63 -8.70
C ALA A 45 0.58 -6.11 -7.83
N SER A 46 1.75 -6.29 -8.43
CA SER A 46 2.97 -6.57 -7.67
C SER A 46 3.28 -5.39 -6.74
N GLY A 47 3.82 -5.69 -5.55
CA GLY A 47 4.08 -4.67 -4.54
C GLY A 47 5.07 -3.60 -5.03
N ASN A 48 4.80 -2.36 -4.62
CA ASN A 48 5.71 -1.23 -4.83
C ASN A 48 6.93 -1.34 -3.92
N TYR A 49 8.01 -0.63 -4.28
CA TYR A 49 9.20 -0.54 -3.45
C TYR A 49 9.16 0.68 -2.54
N ILE A 50 9.58 0.50 -1.30
CA ILE A 50 9.73 1.57 -0.31
C ILE A 50 11.14 1.53 0.29
N THR A 51 11.55 2.65 0.85
CA THR A 51 12.79 2.72 1.63
C THR A 51 12.44 2.54 3.10
N ILE A 52 12.94 1.47 3.71
CA ILE A 52 12.84 1.25 5.13
C ILE A 52 14.17 1.53 5.81
N LYS A 53 14.13 1.90 7.08
CA LYS A 53 15.31 2.01 7.94
C LYS A 53 15.61 0.64 8.51
N ASP A 54 16.61 -0.03 7.99
CA ASP A 54 16.97 -1.41 8.30
C ASP A 54 18.26 -1.51 9.14
N GLN A 55 18.83 -0.36 9.49
CA GLN A 55 20.05 -0.29 10.28
C GLN A 55 19.85 0.60 11.50
N VAL A 56 20.33 0.15 12.65
CA VAL A 56 20.35 0.88 13.91
C VAL A 56 21.80 1.03 14.35
N TYR A 57 22.21 2.23 14.63
CA TYR A 57 23.53 2.53 15.19
C TYR A 57 23.38 3.13 16.57
N HIS A 58 24.27 2.79 17.48
CA HIS A 58 24.43 3.54 18.72
C HIS A 58 24.99 4.91 18.36
N GLY A 59 24.17 5.95 18.44
CA GLY A 59 24.61 7.32 18.31
C GLY A 59 25.53 7.62 19.49
N GLY A 60 26.80 7.85 19.24
CA GLY A 60 27.67 8.38 20.28
C GLY A 60 27.13 9.73 20.75
N THR A 61 27.24 10.04 22.03
CA THR A 61 26.86 11.34 22.66
C THR A 61 27.70 12.53 22.14
N GLY A 62 28.13 12.48 20.88
CA GLY A 62 28.81 13.56 20.20
C GLY A 62 27.81 14.61 19.74
N GLN A 63 27.96 15.81 20.24
CA GLN A 63 27.19 17.00 19.84
C GLN A 63 27.02 17.03 18.30
N THR A 64 25.80 17.01 17.84
CA THR A 64 25.44 17.35 16.46
C THR A 64 25.66 18.84 16.26
N ASN A 65 26.90 19.25 16.06
CA ASN A 65 27.21 20.52 15.43
C ASN A 65 26.69 20.42 13.98
N ASN A 66 25.53 21.02 13.71
CA ASN A 66 25.07 21.59 12.45
C ASN A 66 25.79 21.11 11.17
N GLY A 67 25.90 19.82 10.94
CA GLY A 67 26.43 19.27 9.71
C GLY A 67 25.31 18.57 8.96
N TYR A 68 24.76 19.23 7.96
CA TYR A 68 23.99 18.57 6.92
C TYR A 68 24.91 17.55 6.23
N LEU A 69 24.90 16.30 6.69
CA LEU A 69 25.49 15.21 5.94
C LEU A 69 24.56 14.95 4.73
N HIS A 70 24.91 15.57 3.62
CA HIS A 70 24.35 15.27 2.31
C HIS A 70 24.51 13.76 2.04
N GLY A 71 23.41 13.03 2.00
CA GLY A 71 23.37 11.76 1.27
C GLY A 71 23.00 10.48 2.02
N SER A 72 23.08 10.41 3.32
CA SER A 72 22.50 9.28 4.07
C SER A 72 21.44 9.83 5.02
N GLY A 73 20.19 9.39 4.84
CA GLY A 73 19.07 9.85 5.66
C GLY A 73 19.16 9.37 7.12
N ILE A 74 20.20 9.80 7.82
CA ILE A 74 20.39 9.56 9.24
C ILE A 74 19.49 10.56 9.95
N ILE A 75 18.46 10.09 10.61
CA ILE A 75 17.65 10.88 11.53
C ILE A 75 18.11 10.48 12.92
N SER A 76 18.80 11.39 13.61
CA SER A 76 19.12 11.21 15.02
C SER A 76 17.83 11.15 15.82
N GLY A 77 17.57 10.01 16.43
CA GLY A 77 16.51 9.88 17.42
C GLY A 77 16.97 10.51 18.74
N GLY A 78 16.12 11.30 19.40
CA GLY A 78 16.41 11.89 20.72
C GLY A 78 16.69 10.87 21.83
N ASP A 79 16.73 9.59 21.50
CA ASP A 79 16.95 8.43 22.38
C ASP A 79 18.38 7.87 22.31
N GLY A 80 19.31 8.55 21.61
CA GLY A 80 20.70 8.13 21.46
C GLY A 80 20.94 7.06 20.39
N TYR A 81 19.95 6.77 19.55
CA TYR A 81 20.08 5.86 18.40
C TYR A 81 19.92 6.60 17.07
N ASP A 82 20.76 6.25 16.13
CA ASP A 82 20.68 6.70 14.75
C ASP A 82 20.17 5.58 13.84
N TYR A 83 19.34 5.95 12.87
CA TYR A 83 18.68 5.02 11.98
C TYR A 83 19.03 5.32 10.54
N ALA A 84 19.47 4.32 9.81
CA ALA A 84 19.84 4.44 8.42
C ALA A 84 19.17 3.37 7.56
N SER A 85 19.15 3.61 6.26
CA SER A 85 18.72 2.64 5.25
C SER A 85 19.94 2.11 4.51
N SER A 86 20.04 0.80 4.35
CA SER A 86 21.14 0.14 3.62
C SER A 86 21.19 0.57 2.16
N SER A 87 20.01 0.81 1.58
CA SER A 87 19.89 1.31 0.21
C SER A 87 18.51 1.98 0.01
N ARG A 88 18.39 2.73 -1.08
CA ARG A 88 17.10 3.31 -1.49
C ARG A 88 16.21 2.23 -2.07
N ASN A 89 14.89 2.29 -1.73
CA ASN A 89 13.88 1.33 -2.18
C ASN A 89 14.29 -0.13 -1.90
N ASN A 90 14.75 -0.38 -0.67
CA ASN A 90 15.32 -1.65 -0.22
C ASN A 90 14.27 -2.70 0.18
N TYR A 91 13.00 -2.34 0.20
CA TYR A 91 11.92 -3.24 0.60
C TYR A 91 10.78 -3.23 -0.41
N GLN A 92 10.35 -4.42 -0.84
CA GLN A 92 9.18 -4.57 -1.70
C GLN A 92 7.96 -4.91 -0.84
N LEU A 93 6.91 -4.13 -0.98
CA LEU A 93 5.62 -4.37 -0.32
C LEU A 93 5.00 -5.68 -0.80
N ALA A 94 4.14 -6.26 0.03
CA ALA A 94 3.31 -7.38 -0.38
C ALA A 94 2.46 -7.02 -1.61
N PRO A 95 2.15 -7.98 -2.49
CA PRO A 95 1.27 -7.74 -3.63
C PRO A 95 -0.10 -7.22 -3.18
N TYR A 96 -0.64 -6.30 -3.96
CA TYR A 96 -2.00 -5.83 -3.81
C TYR A 96 -2.94 -6.69 -4.66
N HIS A 97 -3.99 -7.25 -4.08
CA HIS A 97 -5.04 -7.89 -4.86
C HIS A 97 -6.39 -7.77 -4.18
N ARG A 98 -7.45 -7.68 -4.99
CA ARG A 98 -8.79 -7.41 -4.52
C ARG A 98 -9.82 -8.00 -5.47
N LEU A 99 -10.90 -8.54 -4.91
CA LEU A 99 -12.08 -8.92 -5.65
C LEU A 99 -13.23 -8.00 -5.24
N ASP A 100 -13.82 -7.32 -6.20
CA ASP A 100 -15.01 -6.51 -6.03
C ASP A 100 -16.20 -7.23 -6.69
N LEU A 101 -17.30 -7.30 -5.97
CA LEU A 101 -18.55 -7.89 -6.45
C LEU A 101 -19.64 -6.83 -6.52
N GLY A 102 -20.45 -6.90 -7.55
CA GLY A 102 -21.58 -5.99 -7.73
C GLY A 102 -22.83 -6.73 -8.19
N LEU A 103 -23.98 -6.23 -7.78
CA LEU A 103 -25.28 -6.75 -8.14
C LEU A 103 -26.19 -5.60 -8.54
N ASN A 104 -26.65 -5.59 -9.77
CA ASN A 104 -27.59 -4.60 -10.30
C ASN A 104 -28.97 -5.20 -10.40
N PHE A 105 -29.98 -4.54 -9.81
CA PHE A 105 -31.39 -4.87 -9.94
C PHE A 105 -32.11 -3.80 -10.75
N TYR A 106 -32.64 -4.19 -11.91
CA TYR A 106 -33.37 -3.31 -12.82
C TYR A 106 -34.88 -3.44 -12.57
N ARG A 107 -35.53 -2.34 -12.20
CA ARG A 107 -36.97 -2.26 -12.05
C ARG A 107 -37.55 -1.39 -13.15
N TYR A 108 -38.10 -2.03 -14.16
CA TYR A 108 -38.81 -1.36 -15.25
C TYR A 108 -40.21 -0.89 -14.80
N LYS A 109 -40.52 0.37 -15.05
CA LYS A 109 -41.81 1.00 -14.75
C LYS A 109 -42.51 1.41 -16.03
N LYS A 110 -43.84 1.72 -15.93
CA LYS A 110 -44.63 2.24 -17.07
C LYS A 110 -44.02 3.58 -17.57
N LYS A 111 -44.25 3.89 -18.85
CA LYS A 111 -43.75 5.10 -19.54
C LYS A 111 -42.22 5.18 -19.67
N GLY A 112 -41.53 4.05 -19.85
CA GLY A 112 -40.10 4.01 -20.09
C GLY A 112 -39.20 4.31 -18.87
N ARG A 113 -39.79 4.57 -17.71
CA ARG A 113 -39.03 4.83 -16.48
C ARG A 113 -38.40 3.57 -15.93
N MET A 114 -37.20 3.73 -15.35
CA MET A 114 -36.42 2.61 -14.82
C MET A 114 -35.74 2.99 -13.49
N GLY A 115 -35.89 2.14 -12.49
CA GLY A 115 -35.13 2.20 -11.26
C GLY A 115 -34.03 1.14 -11.26
N ILE A 116 -32.86 1.49 -10.82
CA ILE A 116 -31.70 0.57 -10.70
C ILE A 116 -31.19 0.63 -9.28
N TRP A 117 -31.22 -0.50 -8.60
CA TRP A 117 -30.51 -0.70 -7.34
C TRP A 117 -29.16 -1.34 -7.64
N ASN A 118 -28.10 -0.75 -7.13
CA ASN A 118 -26.77 -1.33 -7.16
C ASN A 118 -26.34 -1.66 -5.73
N LEU A 119 -26.00 -2.91 -5.50
CA LEU A 119 -25.33 -3.39 -4.29
C LEU A 119 -23.91 -3.77 -4.68
N SER A 120 -22.93 -3.26 -4.00
CA SER A 120 -21.53 -3.61 -4.27
C SER A 120 -20.76 -3.90 -3.00
N LEU A 121 -19.79 -4.77 -3.14
CA LEU A 121 -18.89 -5.18 -2.08
C LEU A 121 -17.45 -5.09 -2.60
N CYS A 122 -16.69 -4.16 -2.05
CA CYS A 122 -15.29 -4.00 -2.35
C CYS A 122 -14.45 -4.91 -1.45
N ASN A 123 -13.45 -5.57 -2.01
CA ASN A 123 -12.58 -6.54 -1.33
C ASN A 123 -13.37 -7.70 -0.68
N ALA A 124 -14.14 -8.41 -1.48
CA ALA A 124 -15.10 -9.43 -1.04
C ALA A 124 -14.46 -10.59 -0.23
N TYR A 125 -13.20 -10.88 -0.41
CA TYR A 125 -12.46 -11.89 0.38
C TYR A 125 -11.60 -11.30 1.50
N CYS A 126 -11.79 -10.02 1.86
CA CYS A 126 -11.17 -9.37 3.00
C CYS A 126 -9.63 -9.44 3.02
N HIS A 127 -8.97 -9.34 1.86
CA HIS A 127 -7.51 -9.36 1.81
C HIS A 127 -6.92 -8.11 2.47
N PRO A 128 -5.93 -8.26 3.37
CA PRO A 128 -5.31 -7.14 4.08
C PRO A 128 -4.29 -6.40 3.17
N ASN A 129 -4.79 -5.67 2.19
CA ASN A 129 -3.95 -4.90 1.29
C ASN A 129 -3.15 -3.83 2.03
N PRO A 130 -1.82 -3.75 1.84
CA PRO A 130 -1.00 -2.75 2.51
C PRO A 130 -1.33 -1.35 1.99
N PHE A 131 -1.72 -0.47 2.91
CA PHE A 131 -1.88 0.96 2.63
C PHE A 131 -0.59 1.71 2.89
N SER A 132 0.03 1.48 4.04
CA SER A 132 1.35 1.97 4.40
C SER A 132 2.12 0.94 5.21
N VAL A 133 3.43 1.02 5.14
CA VAL A 133 4.33 0.23 5.99
C VAL A 133 5.29 1.20 6.65
N GLU A 134 5.37 1.15 7.96
CA GLU A 134 6.24 1.96 8.78
C GLU A 134 7.23 1.11 9.54
N THR A 135 8.42 1.66 9.74
CA THR A 135 9.43 1.05 10.60
C THR A 135 9.17 1.46 12.04
N LYS A 136 8.96 0.49 12.90
CA LYS A 136 8.83 0.66 14.35
C LYS A 136 10.02 0.04 15.06
N TYR A 137 10.24 0.48 16.29
CA TYR A 137 11.35 0.07 17.12
C TYR A 137 10.83 -0.42 18.47
N TYR A 138 11.36 -1.54 18.88
CA TYR A 138 11.08 -2.10 20.20
C TYR A 138 12.40 -2.30 20.93
N THR A 139 12.45 -1.86 22.19
CA THR A 139 13.59 -2.11 23.05
C THR A 139 13.20 -3.21 24.04
N ASP A 140 13.89 -4.32 23.97
CA ASP A 140 13.70 -5.41 24.93
C ASP A 140 14.06 -4.92 26.34
N PRO A 141 13.12 -4.93 27.28
CA PRO A 141 13.35 -4.40 28.63
C PRO A 141 14.35 -5.24 29.44
N VAL A 142 14.62 -6.49 29.04
CA VAL A 142 15.53 -7.39 29.75
C VAL A 142 16.95 -7.26 29.23
N THR A 143 17.11 -7.26 27.91
CA THR A 143 18.44 -7.25 27.27
C THR A 143 18.90 -5.85 26.87
N GLY A 144 18.00 -4.85 26.88
CA GLY A 144 18.28 -3.52 26.36
C GLY A 144 18.50 -3.45 24.85
N LYS A 145 18.38 -4.58 24.15
CA LYS A 145 18.58 -4.66 22.71
C LYS A 145 17.43 -4.02 21.97
N ARG A 146 17.75 -3.19 20.99
CA ARG A 146 16.75 -2.56 20.12
C ARG A 146 16.54 -3.36 18.85
N GLU A 147 15.29 -3.69 18.58
CA GLU A 147 14.89 -4.46 17.41
C GLU A 147 14.00 -3.60 16.51
N ILE A 148 14.12 -3.86 15.20
CA ILE A 148 13.32 -3.18 14.17
C ILE A 148 12.22 -4.14 13.72
N TYR A 149 10.98 -3.65 13.68
CA TYR A 149 9.89 -4.39 13.07
C TYR A 149 9.11 -3.50 12.11
N LEU A 150 8.42 -4.12 11.16
CA LEU A 150 7.60 -3.43 10.19
C LEU A 150 6.14 -3.51 10.60
N GLU A 151 5.50 -2.37 10.73
CA GLU A 151 4.07 -2.27 10.97
C GLU A 151 3.35 -1.94 9.66
N GLN A 152 2.42 -2.81 9.27
CA GLN A 152 1.59 -2.63 8.10
C GLN A 152 0.23 -2.07 8.51
N SER A 153 -0.13 -0.92 7.96
CA SER A 153 -1.47 -0.36 8.11
C SER A 153 -2.37 -0.80 6.96
N ILE A 154 -3.60 -1.15 7.30
CA ILE A 154 -4.65 -1.57 6.37
C ILE A 154 -5.77 -0.53 6.45
N LEU A 155 -6.24 -0.02 5.31
CA LEU A 155 -7.30 0.99 5.32
C LEU A 155 -8.69 0.38 5.56
N PHE A 156 -9.05 -0.63 4.75
CA PHE A 156 -10.33 -1.34 4.84
C PHE A 156 -10.16 -2.81 4.52
N LEU A 157 -10.80 -3.69 5.31
CA LEU A 157 -10.88 -5.12 5.00
C LEU A 157 -11.95 -5.39 3.95
N PHE A 158 -13.13 -4.80 4.10
CA PHE A 158 -14.20 -4.84 3.10
C PHE A 158 -15.05 -3.57 3.20
N LEU A 159 -15.66 -3.19 2.10
CA LEU A 159 -16.51 -2.01 2.06
C LEU A 159 -17.80 -2.30 1.27
N PRO A 160 -18.94 -2.46 1.94
CA PRO A 160 -20.25 -2.57 1.28
C PRO A 160 -20.73 -1.18 0.84
N SER A 161 -21.41 -1.13 -0.29
CA SER A 161 -22.02 0.09 -0.81
C SER A 161 -23.38 -0.22 -1.46
N VAL A 162 -24.31 0.72 -1.31
CA VAL A 162 -25.65 0.66 -1.91
C VAL A 162 -25.91 1.97 -2.63
N SER A 163 -26.37 1.87 -3.86
CA SER A 163 -26.82 3.04 -4.61
C SER A 163 -28.13 2.79 -5.35
N TYR A 164 -28.89 3.86 -5.57
CA TYR A 164 -30.12 3.83 -6.33
C TYR A 164 -30.09 4.89 -7.42
N THR A 165 -30.32 4.47 -8.65
CA THR A 165 -30.43 5.36 -9.80
C THR A 165 -31.85 5.30 -10.38
N TYR A 166 -32.45 6.45 -10.59
CA TYR A 166 -33.75 6.56 -11.25
C TYR A 166 -33.61 7.27 -12.58
N LYS A 167 -34.16 6.64 -13.64
CA LYS A 167 -34.24 7.19 -14.99
C LYS A 167 -35.68 7.44 -15.34
N PHE A 168 -36.00 8.64 -15.80
CA PHE A 168 -37.36 9.07 -16.22
C PHE A 168 -37.35 9.45 -17.69
#